data_29dfe1fc0ba38f3713b1840473d921eb
#
_entry.id   29dfe1fc0ba38f3713b1840473d921eb
#
_cell.length_a   1.000
_cell.length_b   1.000
_cell.length_c   1.000
_cell.angle_alpha   90.00
_cell.angle_beta   90.00
_cell.angle_gamma   90.00
#
_symmetry.space_group_name_H-M   'P 1'
#
loop_
_entity.id
_entity.type
_entity.pdbx_description
1 polymer ?
#
loop_
_entity_poly.entity_id
_entity_poly.type
_entity_poly.pdbx_seq_one_letter_code
_entity_poly.pdbx_strand_id
1 'polypeptide(L)'
;MTFTETDSTRRGIAFHEAGHAVVAWTLGQRVSSIRIHAESNRETSGTMRSKKQRYGSRALQMLFEVHESCRDVAPAIQIVVSFAGVLAQMQVEEEALQDHVFDVAAFSDRQEMNRLLAAMDCTDEQRASRVRLLGILCSDYLFQHWKHVEDLARALLANGRIVKAKEIRQILGPRTMPLRTAIEGVRQALEASDH
;
A
#
# COMPACT_ATOMS: atom_id res chain seq x y z
N MET A 1 -29.60 -5.47 -9.12
CA MET A 1 -28.71 -4.86 -10.13
C MET A 1 -27.58 -5.83 -10.31
N THR A 2 -27.53 -6.49 -11.46
CA THR A 2 -26.41 -7.39 -11.83
C THR A 2 -25.23 -6.51 -12.24
N PHE A 3 -24.16 -6.49 -11.43
CA PHE A 3 -22.89 -5.88 -11.84
C PHE A 3 -22.32 -6.69 -13.00
N THR A 4 -21.82 -6.01 -14.02
CA THR A 4 -21.08 -6.67 -15.09
C THR A 4 -19.69 -7.05 -14.58
N GLU A 5 -19.08 -8.10 -15.13
CA GLU A 5 -17.71 -8.54 -14.80
C GLU A 5 -16.69 -7.38 -14.87
N THR A 6 -16.85 -6.49 -15.84
CA THR A 6 -16.04 -5.28 -16.02
C THR A 6 -16.17 -4.30 -14.84
N ASP A 7 -17.38 -4.18 -14.26
CA ASP A 7 -17.61 -3.27 -13.11
C ASP A 7 -16.98 -3.84 -11.84
N SER A 8 -17.01 -5.17 -11.64
CA SER A 8 -16.35 -5.84 -10.53
C SER A 8 -14.82 -5.63 -10.58
N THR A 9 -14.21 -5.90 -11.72
CA THR A 9 -12.76 -5.70 -11.91
C THR A 9 -12.35 -4.25 -11.68
N ARG A 10 -13.12 -3.29 -12.21
CA ARG A 10 -12.83 -1.86 -12.01
C ARG A 10 -12.96 -1.44 -10.55
N ARG A 11 -13.92 -2.02 -9.82
CA ARG A 11 -14.09 -1.79 -8.38
C ARG A 11 -12.88 -2.32 -7.61
N GLY A 12 -12.45 -3.56 -7.88
CA GLY A 12 -11.27 -4.16 -7.25
C GLY A 12 -10.03 -3.29 -7.42
N ILE A 13 -9.76 -2.83 -8.64
CA ILE A 13 -8.62 -1.93 -8.93
C ILE A 13 -8.76 -0.59 -8.20
N ALA A 14 -9.95 -0.03 -8.07
CA ALA A 14 -10.15 1.21 -7.34
C ALA A 14 -9.79 1.06 -5.86
N PHE A 15 -10.16 -0.05 -5.24
CA PHE A 15 -9.80 -0.36 -3.86
C PHE A 15 -8.30 -0.68 -3.71
N HIS A 16 -7.71 -1.40 -4.66
CA HIS A 16 -6.27 -1.67 -4.72
C HIS A 16 -5.47 -0.36 -4.68
N GLU A 17 -5.72 0.55 -5.59
CA GLU A 17 -5.03 1.83 -5.67
C GLU A 17 -5.32 2.74 -4.46
N ALA A 18 -6.54 2.70 -3.94
CA ALA A 18 -6.88 3.42 -2.72
C ALA A 18 -6.14 2.87 -1.49
N GLY A 19 -5.98 1.55 -1.39
CA GLY A 19 -5.21 0.88 -0.34
C GLY A 19 -3.77 1.37 -0.30
N HIS A 20 -3.08 1.34 -1.44
CA HIS A 20 -1.73 1.90 -1.56
C HIS A 20 -1.66 3.35 -1.09
N ALA A 21 -2.61 4.18 -1.52
CA ALA A 21 -2.60 5.60 -1.22
C ALA A 21 -2.81 5.89 0.27
N VAL A 22 -3.73 5.17 0.92
CA VAL A 22 -4.03 5.34 2.35
C VAL A 22 -2.85 4.91 3.20
N VAL A 23 -2.28 3.74 2.95
CA VAL A 23 -1.13 3.24 3.73
C VAL A 23 0.11 4.09 3.47
N ALA A 24 0.37 4.49 2.22
CA ALA A 24 1.44 5.44 1.91
C ALA A 24 1.28 6.77 2.67
N TRP A 25 0.05 7.30 2.73
CA TRP A 25 -0.24 8.51 3.50
C TRP A 25 -0.05 8.30 5.00
N THR A 26 -0.50 7.18 5.57
CA THR A 26 -0.29 6.81 6.99
C THR A 26 1.20 6.80 7.32
N LEU A 27 2.01 6.22 6.45
CA LEU A 27 3.48 6.13 6.56
C LEU A 27 4.22 7.40 6.09
N GLY A 28 3.52 8.51 5.94
CA GLY A 28 4.13 9.83 5.69
C GLY A 28 4.46 10.15 4.26
N GLN A 29 4.18 9.27 3.31
CA GLN A 29 4.45 9.51 1.91
C GLN A 29 3.45 10.53 1.31
N ARG A 30 3.89 11.28 0.29
CA ARG A 30 3.03 12.23 -0.43
C ARG A 30 2.42 11.54 -1.65
N VAL A 31 1.14 11.27 -1.60
CA VAL A 31 0.38 10.78 -2.76
C VAL A 31 0.05 11.96 -3.68
N SER A 32 0.51 11.91 -4.91
CA SER A 32 0.31 12.98 -5.90
C SER A 32 -0.89 12.77 -6.81
N SER A 33 -1.18 11.52 -7.13
CA SER A 33 -2.36 11.13 -7.91
C SER A 33 -2.60 9.64 -7.78
N ILE A 34 -3.85 9.25 -7.95
CA ILE A 34 -4.28 7.87 -8.11
C ILE A 34 -5.01 7.80 -9.44
N ARG A 35 -4.81 6.73 -10.20
CA ARG A 35 -5.39 6.58 -11.53
C ARG A 35 -5.82 5.13 -11.78
N ILE A 36 -7.00 4.97 -12.36
CA ILE A 36 -7.42 3.74 -13.01
C ILE A 36 -7.25 3.94 -14.51
N HIS A 37 -6.56 3.04 -15.18
CA HIS A 37 -6.42 3.03 -16.63
C HIS A 37 -7.63 2.28 -17.20
N ALA A 38 -8.38 2.93 -18.09
CA ALA A 38 -9.34 2.21 -18.91
C ALA A 38 -8.58 1.57 -20.06
N GLU A 39 -8.93 0.34 -20.33
CA GLU A 39 -8.31 -0.40 -21.41
C GLU A 39 -8.75 0.01 -22.78
N SER A 40 -7.80 -0.17 -23.69
CA SER A 40 -8.11 -0.38 -25.10
C SER A 40 -8.21 -1.87 -25.47
N ASN A 41 -7.69 -2.80 -24.68
CA ASN A 41 -7.76 -4.25 -24.96
C ASN A 41 -7.56 -5.09 -23.69
N ARG A 42 -8.65 -5.45 -23.01
CA ARG A 42 -8.82 -6.56 -22.07
C ARG A 42 -8.17 -6.54 -20.69
N GLU A 43 -7.31 -5.61 -20.32
CA GLU A 43 -6.72 -5.57 -18.99
C GLU A 43 -6.88 -4.20 -18.34
N THR A 44 -7.71 -4.06 -17.31
CA THR A 44 -7.81 -2.83 -16.54
C THR A 44 -6.64 -2.80 -15.55
N SER A 45 -5.86 -1.74 -15.56
CA SER A 45 -4.76 -1.55 -14.63
C SER A 45 -4.90 -0.25 -13.87
N GLY A 46 -4.31 -0.19 -12.69
CA GLY A 46 -4.26 1.00 -11.88
C GLY A 46 -2.82 1.48 -11.69
N THR A 47 -2.65 2.71 -11.33
CA THR A 47 -1.37 3.23 -10.84
C THR A 47 -1.57 4.31 -9.80
N MET A 48 -0.95 4.13 -8.65
CA MET A 48 -0.72 5.18 -7.70
C MET A 48 0.63 5.86 -7.99
N ARG A 49 0.65 7.19 -8.15
CA ARG A 49 1.89 7.95 -8.15
C ARG A 49 2.09 8.56 -6.76
N SER A 50 2.96 7.96 -5.98
CA SER A 50 3.59 8.64 -4.87
C SER A 50 4.89 9.30 -5.36
N LYS A 51 5.16 10.51 -4.92
CA LYS A 51 6.55 10.96 -4.91
C LYS A 51 7.21 10.09 -3.84
N LYS A 52 8.08 9.15 -4.26
CA LYS A 52 8.99 8.47 -3.33
C LYS A 52 9.58 9.57 -2.48
N GLN A 53 9.16 9.66 -1.24
CA GLN A 53 9.72 10.64 -0.34
C GLN A 53 11.16 10.17 -0.21
N ARG A 54 12.10 10.93 -0.76
CA ARG A 54 13.47 10.84 -0.27
C ARG A 54 13.31 11.06 1.21
N TYR A 55 13.52 10.03 2.00
CA TYR A 55 13.49 10.11 3.45
C TYR A 55 14.66 10.98 3.91
N GLY A 56 14.68 12.20 3.45
CA GLY A 56 15.62 13.26 3.80
C GLY A 56 14.99 14.26 4.74
N SER A 57 13.84 13.95 5.32
CA SER A 57 13.35 14.78 6.40
C SER A 57 14.21 14.49 7.64
N ARG A 58 14.71 15.54 8.24
CA ARG A 58 15.52 15.54 9.47
C ARG A 58 14.96 14.62 10.57
N ALA A 59 13.63 14.41 10.60
CA ALA A 59 12.96 13.51 11.51
C ALA A 59 13.24 12.02 11.24
N LEU A 60 13.37 11.62 9.97
CA LEU A 60 13.72 10.25 9.60
C LEU A 60 15.23 10.03 9.74
N GLN A 61 16.05 11.05 9.40
CA GLN A 61 17.48 11.00 9.71
C GLN A 61 17.72 10.80 11.21
N MET A 62 17.00 11.53 12.08
CA MET A 62 17.11 11.34 13.54
C MET A 62 16.67 9.94 14.01
N LEU A 63 15.73 9.29 13.33
CA LEU A 63 15.37 7.90 13.60
C LEU A 63 16.44 6.92 13.09
N PHE A 64 17.14 7.25 12.02
CA PHE A 64 18.17 6.43 11.38
C PHE A 64 19.57 6.56 12.01
N GLU A 65 19.84 7.64 12.74
CA GLU A 65 21.15 7.85 13.39
C GLU A 65 21.36 6.98 14.64
N VAL A 66 20.33 6.27 15.12
CA VAL A 66 20.37 5.60 16.43
C VAL A 66 20.61 4.09 16.37
N HIS A 67 20.35 3.38 15.26
CA HIS A 67 20.55 1.93 15.19
C HIS A 67 20.84 1.40 13.76
N GLU A 68 21.72 0.40 13.66
CA GLU A 68 21.98 -0.36 12.39
C GLU A 68 20.70 -1.05 11.85
N SER A 69 19.77 -1.43 12.73
CA SER A 69 18.44 -1.97 12.37
C SER A 69 17.57 -1.02 11.52
N CYS A 70 17.96 0.26 11.40
CA CYS A 70 17.20 1.25 10.63
C CYS A 70 17.40 1.16 9.11
N ARG A 71 18.39 0.41 8.61
CA ARG A 71 18.63 0.27 7.15
C ARG A 71 17.44 -0.36 6.45
N ASP A 72 16.78 -1.30 7.09
CA ASP A 72 15.67 -2.06 6.52
C ASP A 72 14.30 -1.37 6.67
N VAL A 73 14.19 -0.33 7.49
CA VAL A 73 12.92 0.38 7.71
C VAL A 73 12.37 1.03 6.43
N ALA A 74 13.23 1.65 5.63
CA ALA A 74 12.78 2.29 4.38
C ALA A 74 12.27 1.28 3.34
N PRO A 75 12.98 0.18 3.03
CA PRO A 75 12.42 -0.89 2.20
C PRO A 75 11.19 -1.55 2.83
N ALA A 76 11.15 -1.78 4.15
CA ALA A 76 9.99 -2.34 4.84
C ALA A 76 8.74 -1.47 4.69
N ILE A 77 8.87 -0.13 4.77
CA ILE A 77 7.76 0.80 4.49
C ILE A 77 7.22 0.60 3.06
N GLN A 78 8.08 0.40 2.08
CA GLN A 78 7.62 0.15 0.69
C GLN A 78 6.93 -1.20 0.58
N ILE A 79 7.42 -2.23 1.27
CA ILE A 79 6.77 -3.55 1.34
C ILE A 79 5.36 -3.44 1.93
N VAL A 80 5.20 -2.71 3.06
CA VAL A 80 3.88 -2.47 3.66
C VAL A 80 2.95 -1.75 2.69
N VAL A 81 3.45 -0.75 1.95
CA VAL A 81 2.65 -0.06 0.92
C VAL A 81 2.29 -1.02 -0.21
N SER A 82 3.20 -1.90 -0.67
CA SER A 82 2.91 -2.87 -1.72
C SER A 82 1.85 -3.90 -1.30
N PHE A 83 1.84 -4.34 -0.04
CA PHE A 83 0.78 -5.20 0.48
C PHE A 83 -0.60 -4.54 0.45
N ALA A 84 -0.65 -3.22 0.66
CA ALA A 84 -1.91 -2.52 0.90
C ALA A 84 -2.89 -2.59 -0.28
N GLY A 85 -2.40 -2.57 -1.52
CA GLY A 85 -3.25 -2.71 -2.70
C GLY A 85 -3.94 -4.07 -2.73
N VAL A 86 -3.15 -5.12 -2.63
CA VAL A 86 -3.63 -6.50 -2.68
C VAL A 86 -4.62 -6.77 -1.54
N LEU A 87 -4.29 -6.41 -0.30
CA LEU A 87 -5.14 -6.64 0.85
C LEU A 87 -6.46 -5.84 0.77
N ALA A 88 -6.41 -4.60 0.28
CA ALA A 88 -7.62 -3.79 0.09
C ALA A 88 -8.52 -4.36 -1.01
N GLN A 89 -7.96 -4.87 -2.08
CA GLN A 89 -8.70 -5.55 -3.14
C GLN A 89 -9.34 -6.84 -2.63
N MET A 90 -8.58 -7.68 -1.94
CA MET A 90 -9.10 -8.93 -1.34
C MET A 90 -10.29 -8.70 -0.43
N GLN A 91 -10.28 -7.63 0.34
CA GLN A 91 -11.36 -7.34 1.29
C GLN A 91 -12.71 -7.03 0.61
N VAL A 92 -12.72 -6.60 -0.65
CA VAL A 92 -13.96 -6.25 -1.39
C VAL A 92 -14.34 -7.26 -2.45
N GLU A 93 -13.47 -8.19 -2.77
CA GLU A 93 -13.67 -9.25 -3.76
C GLU A 93 -13.78 -10.62 -3.09
N GLU A 94 -14.55 -10.73 -1.98
CA GLU A 94 -14.72 -11.99 -1.21
C GLU A 94 -15.08 -13.21 -2.08
N GLU A 95 -15.70 -13.01 -3.24
CA GLU A 95 -16.07 -14.09 -4.17
C GLU A 95 -15.07 -14.29 -5.32
N ALA A 96 -14.18 -13.34 -5.59
CA ALA A 96 -13.28 -13.35 -6.75
C ALA A 96 -11.88 -13.91 -6.42
N LEU A 97 -11.71 -14.55 -5.28
CA LEU A 97 -10.46 -15.26 -4.89
C LEU A 97 -10.13 -16.47 -5.79
N GLN A 98 -10.88 -16.70 -6.87
CA GLN A 98 -10.57 -17.71 -7.86
C GLN A 98 -9.55 -17.17 -8.87
N ASP A 99 -8.33 -17.44 -8.59
CA ASP A 99 -7.14 -17.73 -9.42
C ASP A 99 -6.66 -16.76 -10.52
N HIS A 100 -7.45 -15.90 -11.14
CA HIS A 100 -6.96 -15.18 -12.33
C HIS A 100 -6.81 -13.65 -12.22
N VAL A 101 -7.58 -12.96 -11.37
CA VAL A 101 -7.48 -11.50 -11.20
C VAL A 101 -6.32 -11.11 -10.28
N PHE A 102 -5.92 -12.04 -9.41
CA PHE A 102 -4.81 -11.86 -8.47
C PHE A 102 -3.46 -11.68 -9.15
N ASP A 103 -3.29 -12.21 -10.35
CA ASP A 103 -1.97 -12.29 -10.97
C ASP A 103 -1.51 -10.98 -11.62
N VAL A 104 -2.37 -10.18 -12.21
CA VAL A 104 -1.92 -9.03 -13.01
C VAL A 104 -1.73 -7.76 -12.17
N ALA A 105 -2.70 -7.38 -11.33
CA ALA A 105 -2.59 -6.17 -10.51
C ALA A 105 -1.55 -6.35 -9.39
N ALA A 106 -1.49 -7.55 -8.79
CA ALA A 106 -0.52 -7.88 -7.75
C ALA A 106 0.88 -8.22 -8.27
N PHE A 107 1.05 -8.44 -9.58
CA PHE A 107 2.34 -8.90 -10.14
C PHE A 107 3.45 -7.86 -9.99
N SER A 108 3.18 -6.60 -10.30
CA SER A 108 4.15 -5.52 -10.16
C SER A 108 4.52 -5.27 -8.69
N ASP A 109 3.54 -5.33 -7.79
CA ASP A 109 3.75 -5.15 -6.37
C ASP A 109 4.54 -6.31 -5.77
N ARG A 110 4.25 -7.54 -6.19
CA ARG A 110 4.98 -8.74 -5.80
C ARG A 110 6.43 -8.69 -6.29
N GLN A 111 6.68 -8.24 -7.53
CA GLN A 111 8.05 -8.07 -8.04
C GLN A 111 8.84 -7.04 -7.23
N GLU A 112 8.24 -5.87 -6.95
CA GLU A 112 8.91 -4.83 -6.15
C GLU A 112 9.14 -5.32 -4.72
N MET A 113 8.18 -5.98 -4.09
CA MET A 113 8.32 -6.57 -2.76
C MET A 113 9.45 -7.61 -2.72
N ASN A 114 9.51 -8.53 -3.68
CA ASN A 114 10.57 -9.52 -3.76
C ASN A 114 11.94 -8.87 -3.96
N ARG A 115 12.03 -7.82 -4.79
CA ARG A 115 13.25 -7.04 -4.99
C ARG A 115 13.71 -6.36 -3.70
N LEU A 116 12.79 -5.78 -2.93
CA LEU A 116 13.09 -5.13 -1.66
C LEU A 116 13.53 -6.13 -0.60
N LEU A 117 12.84 -7.26 -0.50
CA LEU A 117 13.19 -8.35 0.42
C LEU A 117 14.57 -8.96 0.11
N ALA A 118 14.90 -9.12 -1.18
CA ALA A 118 16.20 -9.61 -1.61
C ALA A 118 17.34 -8.64 -1.30
N ALA A 119 17.04 -7.35 -1.16
CA ALA A 119 18.03 -6.32 -0.80
C ALA A 119 18.25 -6.18 0.71
N MET A 120 17.43 -6.84 1.54
CA MET A 120 17.59 -6.87 2.99
C MET A 120 18.61 -7.93 3.38
N ASP A 121 19.47 -7.61 4.33
CA ASP A 121 20.43 -8.54 4.90
C ASP A 121 19.74 -9.42 5.95
N CYS A 122 19.17 -10.55 5.49
CA CYS A 122 18.43 -11.47 6.35
C CYS A 122 18.41 -12.89 5.78
N THR A 123 18.30 -13.88 6.66
CA THR A 123 18.10 -15.29 6.28
C THR A 123 16.74 -15.50 5.62
N ASP A 124 16.52 -16.65 4.97
CA ASP A 124 15.23 -16.99 4.37
C ASP A 124 14.12 -17.10 5.41
N GLU A 125 14.44 -17.60 6.60
CA GLU A 125 13.50 -17.71 7.73
C GLU A 125 13.09 -16.31 8.24
N GLN A 126 14.05 -15.43 8.48
CA GLN A 126 13.79 -14.04 8.84
C GLN A 126 12.99 -13.33 7.75
N ARG A 127 13.28 -13.58 6.47
CA ARG A 127 12.53 -13.03 5.34
C ARG A 127 11.06 -13.44 5.38
N ALA A 128 10.78 -14.74 5.61
CA ALA A 128 9.42 -15.23 5.73
C ALA A 128 8.68 -14.62 6.94
N SER A 129 9.37 -14.47 8.07
CA SER A 129 8.83 -13.81 9.26
C SER A 129 8.54 -12.32 8.99
N ARG A 130 9.46 -11.58 8.33
CA ARG A 130 9.28 -10.18 7.93
C ARG A 130 8.06 -10.00 7.04
N VAL A 131 7.91 -10.82 6.01
CA VAL A 131 6.73 -10.81 5.12
C VAL A 131 5.45 -10.94 5.91
N ARG A 132 5.38 -11.91 6.82
CA ARG A 132 4.20 -12.16 7.65
C ARG A 132 3.88 -10.97 8.57
N LEU A 133 4.86 -10.47 9.30
CA LEU A 133 4.65 -9.38 10.28
C LEU A 133 4.34 -8.05 9.61
N LEU A 134 4.99 -7.72 8.49
CA LEU A 134 4.68 -6.52 7.71
C LEU A 134 3.30 -6.62 7.06
N GLY A 135 2.86 -7.82 6.65
CA GLY A 135 1.50 -8.06 6.16
C GLY A 135 0.44 -7.84 7.24
N ILE A 136 0.67 -8.33 8.47
CA ILE A 136 -0.22 -8.10 9.63
C ILE A 136 -0.31 -6.60 9.92
N LEU A 137 0.83 -5.92 10.01
CA LEU A 137 0.86 -4.48 10.25
C LEU A 137 0.12 -3.68 9.16
N CYS A 138 0.25 -4.09 7.90
CA CYS A 138 -0.48 -3.49 6.80
C CYS A 138 -2.00 -3.66 6.96
N SER A 139 -2.44 -4.86 7.35
CA SER A 139 -3.86 -5.14 7.63
C SER A 139 -4.40 -4.25 8.74
N ASP A 140 -3.64 -4.03 9.81
CA ASP A 140 -4.01 -3.14 10.91
C ASP A 140 -4.15 -1.69 10.43
N TYR A 141 -3.24 -1.20 9.60
CA TYR A 141 -3.34 0.14 9.04
C TYR A 141 -4.56 0.30 8.12
N LEU A 142 -4.85 -0.69 7.29
CA LEU A 142 -6.03 -0.69 6.44
C LEU A 142 -7.31 -0.71 7.27
N PHE A 143 -7.37 -1.55 8.30
CA PHE A 143 -8.53 -1.64 9.20
C PHE A 143 -8.81 -0.29 9.88
N GLN A 144 -7.78 0.34 10.46
CA GLN A 144 -7.91 1.63 11.13
C GLN A 144 -8.35 2.77 10.19
N HIS A 145 -8.02 2.66 8.90
CA HIS A 145 -8.27 3.70 7.90
C HIS A 145 -9.20 3.26 6.78
N TRP A 146 -9.99 2.19 6.98
CA TRP A 146 -10.81 1.60 5.93
C TRP A 146 -11.78 2.60 5.28
N LYS A 147 -12.37 3.48 6.08
CA LYS A 147 -13.23 4.54 5.55
C LYS A 147 -12.52 5.44 4.53
N HIS A 148 -11.26 5.75 4.73
CA HIS A 148 -10.50 6.53 3.76
C HIS A 148 -10.25 5.75 2.46
N VAL A 149 -10.04 4.42 2.57
CA VAL A 149 -9.93 3.54 1.39
C VAL A 149 -11.23 3.57 0.59
N GLU A 150 -12.38 3.40 1.24
CA GLU A 150 -13.69 3.47 0.58
C GLU A 150 -13.94 4.83 -0.08
N ASP A 151 -13.66 5.92 0.61
CA ASP A 151 -13.90 7.28 0.11
C ASP A 151 -13.02 7.58 -1.11
N LEU A 152 -11.74 7.17 -1.09
CA LEU A 152 -10.85 7.29 -2.25
C LEU A 152 -11.26 6.39 -3.41
N ALA A 153 -11.63 5.14 -3.15
CA ALA A 153 -12.11 4.22 -4.17
C ALA A 153 -13.38 4.74 -4.84
N ARG A 154 -14.33 5.27 -4.03
CA ARG A 154 -15.54 5.91 -4.53
C ARG A 154 -15.24 7.13 -5.41
N ALA A 155 -14.29 7.99 -5.00
CA ALA A 155 -13.86 9.13 -5.80
C ALA A 155 -13.23 8.71 -7.13
N LEU A 156 -12.42 7.64 -7.14
CA LEU A 156 -11.84 7.07 -8.37
C LEU A 156 -12.92 6.57 -9.33
N LEU A 157 -13.92 5.86 -8.80
CA LEU A 157 -15.02 5.32 -9.60
C LEU A 157 -15.91 6.43 -10.16
N ALA A 158 -16.22 7.46 -9.35
CA ALA A 158 -17.06 8.58 -9.74
C ALA A 158 -16.39 9.50 -10.79
N ASN A 159 -15.11 9.82 -10.60
CA ASN A 159 -14.33 10.68 -11.51
C ASN A 159 -13.85 9.95 -12.76
N GLY A 160 -14.16 8.70 -12.87
CA GLY A 160 -13.88 7.86 -14.02
C GLY A 160 -12.45 7.40 -14.17
N ARG A 161 -11.42 8.11 -13.67
CA ARG A 161 -10.01 7.71 -13.92
C ARG A 161 -8.95 8.28 -13.00
N ILE A 162 -9.06 9.52 -12.50
CA ILE A 162 -7.95 10.18 -11.81
C ILE A 162 -8.46 10.99 -10.63
N VAL A 163 -7.83 10.77 -9.45
CA VAL A 163 -7.95 11.64 -8.28
C VAL A 163 -6.62 12.35 -8.06
N LYS A 164 -6.64 13.67 -7.99
CA LYS A 164 -5.43 14.51 -7.86
C LYS A 164 -5.09 14.79 -6.41
N ALA A 165 -3.85 15.18 -6.15
CA ALA A 165 -3.30 15.44 -4.82
C ALA A 165 -4.15 16.35 -3.92
N LYS A 166 -4.84 17.35 -4.49
CA LYS A 166 -5.71 18.26 -3.71
C LYS A 166 -6.91 17.50 -3.15
N GLU A 167 -7.57 16.73 -3.99
CA GLU A 167 -8.75 15.95 -3.64
C GLU A 167 -8.39 14.81 -2.68
N ILE A 168 -7.26 14.11 -2.95
CA ILE A 168 -6.72 13.09 -2.04
C ILE A 168 -6.53 13.67 -0.63
N ARG A 169 -5.92 14.85 -0.52
CA ARG A 169 -5.73 15.52 0.79
C ARG A 169 -7.04 15.94 1.44
N GLN A 170 -8.04 16.31 0.67
CA GLN A 170 -9.37 16.64 1.21
C GLN A 170 -10.07 15.40 1.78
N ILE A 171 -9.97 14.26 1.08
CA ILE A 171 -10.55 12.98 1.51
C ILE A 171 -9.82 12.44 2.74
N LEU A 172 -8.50 12.40 2.70
CA LEU A 172 -7.69 11.84 3.79
C LEU A 172 -7.63 12.76 5.03
N GLY A 173 -7.79 14.06 4.85
CA GLY A 173 -7.69 15.02 5.95
C GLY A 173 -6.32 15.05 6.64
N PRO A 174 -6.27 15.50 7.91
CA PRO A 174 -5.07 15.39 8.74
C PRO A 174 -4.84 13.94 9.15
N ARG A 175 -3.58 13.54 9.33
CA ARG A 175 -3.26 12.21 9.84
C ARG A 175 -3.79 12.02 11.25
N THR A 176 -4.52 10.95 11.48
CA THR A 176 -5.03 10.58 12.79
C THR A 176 -3.96 9.88 13.65
N MET A 177 -3.05 9.14 13.00
CA MET A 177 -1.91 8.51 13.65
C MET A 177 -0.66 9.39 13.49
N PRO A 178 0.11 9.68 14.57
CA PRO A 178 1.39 10.34 14.48
C PRO A 178 2.35 9.53 13.59
N LEU A 179 3.07 10.22 12.69
CA LEU A 179 4.02 9.56 11.77
C LEU A 179 5.06 8.71 12.50
N ARG A 180 5.53 9.21 13.65
CA ARG A 180 6.48 8.47 14.51
C ARG A 180 5.90 7.13 14.94
N THR A 181 4.64 7.08 15.36
CA THR A 181 3.96 5.84 15.76
C THR A 181 3.84 4.85 14.61
N ALA A 182 3.48 5.34 13.41
CA ALA A 182 3.37 4.48 12.24
C ALA A 182 4.73 3.87 11.83
N ILE A 183 5.80 4.67 11.84
CA ILE A 183 7.15 4.17 11.52
C ILE A 183 7.68 3.24 12.62
N GLU A 184 7.39 3.54 13.87
CA GLU A 184 7.75 2.70 15.00
C GLU A 184 7.12 1.30 14.88
N GLY A 185 5.87 1.19 14.44
CA GLY A 185 5.23 -0.09 14.15
C GLY A 185 6.01 -0.93 13.12
N VAL A 186 6.51 -0.29 12.05
CA VAL A 186 7.35 -0.97 11.05
C VAL A 186 8.66 -1.45 11.68
N ARG A 187 9.31 -0.64 12.50
CA ARG A 187 10.55 -1.00 13.19
C ARG A 187 10.36 -2.21 14.12
N GLN A 188 9.30 -2.17 14.92
CA GLN A 188 8.95 -3.28 15.84
C GLN A 188 8.66 -4.58 15.09
N ALA A 189 7.97 -4.52 13.93
CA ALA A 189 7.72 -5.69 13.10
C ALA A 189 9.02 -6.30 12.55
N LEU A 190 10.01 -5.47 12.20
CA LEU A 190 11.33 -5.94 11.78
C LEU A 190 12.09 -6.59 12.93
N GLU A 191 12.15 -5.93 14.09
CA GLU A 191 12.84 -6.47 15.27
C GLU A 191 12.25 -7.80 15.75
N ALA A 192 10.92 -7.93 15.73
CA ALA A 192 10.25 -9.17 16.08
C ALA A 192 10.51 -10.31 15.07
N SER A 193 10.96 -10.00 13.86
CA SER A 193 11.30 -11.00 12.85
C SER A 193 12.71 -11.56 12.98
N ASP A 194 13.55 -10.95 13.79
CA ASP A 194 14.95 -11.34 13.96
C ASP A 194 15.12 -12.37 15.11
N HIS A 195 14.03 -12.70 15.80
CA HIS A 195 13.93 -13.70 16.88
C HIS A 195 13.07 -14.89 16.47
#